data_d7b3d9c1b748886bfcdc27f0aceed0cd
#
_entry.id   d7b3d9c1b748886bfcdc27f0aceed0cd
#
_cell.length_a   1.000
_cell.length_b   1.000
_cell.length_c   1.000
_cell.angle_alpha   90.00
_cell.angle_beta   90.00
_cell.angle_gamma   90.00
#
_symmetry.space_group_name_H-M   'P 1'
#
loop_
_entity.id
_entity.type
_entity.pdbx_description
1 polymer ?
#
loop_
_entity_poly.entity_id
_entity_poly.type
_entity_poly.pdbx_seq_one_letter_code
_entity_poly.pdbx_strand_id
1 'polypeptide(L)'
;MREGSSSPVYSAPARWLHWLTAACVLALIPAGFVMARLGEGPVANALYELHKSVGMTAFAIVVVRIAVRLTRGAPPPDQGLTPFERALSTWVHRAMYALVFVMPILGYLGTSMCCAPVNLFWLAPVPLDISGSEATAKAIFTAHKALGFTLAALVALHLAGVFRHAVIKRDGVLRRMLPVR
;
A
#
# COMPACT_ATOMS: atom_id res chain seq x y z
N MET A 1 -34.32 -20.34 16.74
CA MET A 1 -32.92 -19.99 17.02
C MET A 1 -32.20 -19.84 15.71
N ARG A 2 -31.86 -18.62 15.26
CA ARG A 2 -31.02 -18.42 14.06
C ARG A 2 -29.60 -18.64 14.50
N GLU A 3 -29.00 -19.77 14.14
CA GLU A 3 -27.56 -19.97 14.25
C GLU A 3 -26.89 -18.81 13.56
N GLY A 4 -26.15 -17.99 14.31
CA GLY A 4 -25.38 -16.88 13.81
C GLY A 4 -24.26 -17.43 12.92
N SER A 5 -24.49 -17.57 11.63
CA SER A 5 -23.46 -17.91 10.66
C SER A 5 -22.41 -16.80 10.70
N SER A 6 -21.34 -17.02 11.42
CA SER A 6 -20.22 -16.09 11.47
C SER A 6 -19.66 -15.96 10.05
N SER A 7 -19.80 -14.77 9.46
CA SER A 7 -19.23 -14.50 8.13
C SER A 7 -17.76 -14.93 8.08
N PRO A 8 -17.34 -15.68 7.05
CA PRO A 8 -15.98 -16.19 6.97
C PRO A 8 -14.97 -15.03 6.97
N VAL A 9 -13.94 -15.14 7.80
CA VAL A 9 -12.91 -14.11 7.99
C VAL A 9 -11.63 -14.47 7.26
N TYR A 10 -10.79 -13.49 7.00
CA TYR A 10 -9.45 -13.71 6.47
C TYR A 10 -8.55 -14.42 7.47
N SER A 11 -7.57 -15.18 6.97
CA SER A 11 -6.58 -15.84 7.83
C SER A 11 -5.81 -14.81 8.68
N ALA A 12 -5.36 -15.21 9.87
CA ALA A 12 -4.62 -14.31 10.76
C ALA A 12 -3.40 -13.65 10.06
N PRO A 13 -2.55 -14.37 9.30
CA PRO A 13 -1.47 -13.73 8.54
C PRO A 13 -1.98 -12.68 7.54
N ALA A 14 -3.07 -12.95 6.81
CA ALA A 14 -3.63 -12.00 5.86
C ALA A 14 -4.10 -10.70 6.53
N ARG A 15 -4.68 -10.82 7.74
CA ARG A 15 -5.13 -9.67 8.54
C ARG A 15 -3.94 -8.82 9.03
N TRP A 16 -2.94 -9.43 9.64
CA TRP A 16 -1.76 -8.73 10.13
C TRP A 16 -0.98 -8.06 9.01
N LEU A 17 -0.73 -8.76 7.90
CA LEU A 17 -0.06 -8.18 6.72
C LEU A 17 -0.86 -7.03 6.11
N HIS A 18 -2.20 -7.08 6.17
CA HIS A 18 -3.04 -5.96 5.76
C HIS A 18 -2.77 -4.71 6.58
N TRP A 19 -2.82 -4.83 7.90
CA TRP A 19 -2.65 -3.67 8.79
C TRP A 19 -1.23 -3.13 8.75
N LEU A 20 -0.21 -3.99 8.64
CA LEU A 20 1.17 -3.55 8.42
C LEU A 20 1.31 -2.78 7.10
N THR A 21 0.73 -3.31 6.00
CA THR A 21 0.71 -2.59 4.71
C THR A 21 -0.02 -1.26 4.83
N ALA A 22 -1.18 -1.24 5.51
CA ALA A 22 -1.96 -0.02 5.70
C ALA A 22 -1.16 1.03 6.49
N ALA A 23 -0.47 0.65 7.55
CA ALA A 23 0.38 1.55 8.33
C ALA A 23 1.50 2.16 7.45
N CYS A 24 2.19 1.33 6.66
CA CYS A 24 3.22 1.83 5.73
C CYS A 24 2.62 2.81 4.70
N VAL A 25 1.52 2.46 4.06
CA VAL A 25 0.89 3.30 3.02
C VAL A 25 0.39 4.62 3.60
N LEU A 26 -0.25 4.59 4.78
CA LEU A 26 -0.72 5.80 5.48
C LEU A 26 0.42 6.70 5.95
N ALA A 27 1.62 6.18 6.18
CA ALA A 27 2.81 6.96 6.46
C ALA A 27 3.45 7.50 5.17
N LEU A 28 3.55 6.67 4.12
CA LEU A 28 4.23 7.01 2.86
C LEU A 28 3.52 8.09 2.07
N ILE A 29 2.18 8.07 2.00
CA ILE A 29 1.41 9.06 1.23
C ILE A 29 1.67 10.49 1.76
N PRO A 30 1.41 10.83 3.04
CA PRO A 30 1.68 12.17 3.55
C PRO A 30 3.16 12.53 3.51
N ALA A 31 4.07 11.58 3.82
CA ALA A 31 5.51 11.84 3.72
C ALA A 31 5.91 12.24 2.29
N GLY A 32 5.39 11.56 1.27
CA GLY A 32 5.62 11.90 -0.14
C GLY A 32 5.13 13.30 -0.51
N PHE A 33 3.96 13.71 -0.01
CA PHE A 33 3.44 15.08 -0.23
C PHE A 33 4.28 16.14 0.49
N VAL A 34 4.71 15.87 1.71
CA VAL A 34 5.50 16.81 2.50
C VAL A 34 6.88 16.99 1.89
N MET A 35 7.62 15.88 1.66
CA MET A 35 8.99 15.96 1.12
C MET A 35 9.06 16.63 -0.26
N ALA A 36 8.02 16.48 -1.08
CA ALA A 36 7.96 17.11 -2.40
C ALA A 36 7.78 18.65 -2.35
N ARG A 37 7.44 19.21 -1.18
CA ARG A 37 7.27 20.65 -0.93
C ARG A 37 8.40 21.26 -0.12
N LEU A 38 9.16 20.42 0.59
CA LEU A 38 10.34 20.87 1.30
C LEU A 38 11.46 21.14 0.29
N GLY A 39 12.16 22.23 0.46
CA GLY A 39 13.41 22.48 -0.25
C GLY A 39 14.51 21.52 0.22
N GLU A 40 15.76 21.79 -0.19
CA GLU A 40 16.93 21.05 0.28
C GLU A 40 17.19 21.32 1.77
N GLY A 41 17.68 20.31 2.47
CA GLY A 41 18.08 20.45 3.86
C GLY A 41 17.95 19.15 4.68
N PRO A 42 18.44 19.16 5.94
CA PRO A 42 18.51 17.96 6.76
C PRO A 42 17.17 17.26 6.98
N VAL A 43 16.10 18.04 7.16
CA VAL A 43 14.73 17.51 7.37
C VAL A 43 14.22 16.85 6.09
N ALA A 44 14.40 17.48 4.93
CA ALA A 44 14.01 16.90 3.66
C ALA A 44 14.77 15.59 3.40
N ASN A 45 16.09 15.60 3.61
CA ASN A 45 16.93 14.41 3.42
C ASN A 45 16.50 13.26 4.34
N ALA A 46 16.19 13.54 5.60
CA ALA A 46 15.70 12.53 6.54
C ALA A 46 14.35 11.95 6.09
N LEU A 47 13.45 12.78 5.58
CA LEU A 47 12.15 12.32 5.06
C LEU A 47 12.32 11.47 3.81
N TYR A 48 13.23 11.83 2.89
CA TYR A 48 13.55 11.01 1.72
C TYR A 48 14.10 9.64 2.12
N GLU A 49 15.02 9.57 3.09
CA GLU A 49 15.57 8.30 3.57
C GLU A 49 14.50 7.43 4.26
N LEU A 50 13.66 8.02 5.10
CA LEU A 50 12.54 7.32 5.72
C LEU A 50 11.53 6.82 4.69
N HIS A 51 11.17 7.65 3.70
CA HIS A 51 10.24 7.27 2.64
C HIS A 51 10.78 6.09 1.82
N LYS A 52 12.06 6.11 1.44
CA LYS A 52 12.72 5.01 0.75
C LYS A 52 12.70 3.72 1.60
N SER A 53 13.09 3.83 2.87
CA SER A 53 13.17 2.68 3.78
C SER A 53 11.82 2.05 4.07
N VAL A 54 10.81 2.87 4.38
CA VAL A 54 9.43 2.40 4.62
C VAL A 54 8.84 1.86 3.31
N GLY A 55 9.17 2.46 2.16
CA GLY A 55 8.76 1.98 0.84
C GLY A 55 9.28 0.57 0.53
N MET A 56 10.57 0.31 0.80
CA MET A 56 11.16 -1.03 0.65
C MET A 56 10.57 -2.04 1.64
N THR A 57 10.31 -1.62 2.87
CA THR A 57 9.62 -2.45 3.86
C THR A 57 8.21 -2.80 3.40
N ALA A 58 7.45 -1.84 2.89
CA ALA A 58 6.13 -2.06 2.33
C ALA A 58 6.16 -3.04 1.16
N PHE A 59 7.19 -2.96 0.29
CA PHE A 59 7.40 -3.91 -0.80
C PHE A 59 7.56 -5.34 -0.29
N ALA A 60 8.46 -5.56 0.68
CA ALA A 60 8.65 -6.88 1.27
C ALA A 60 7.36 -7.43 1.89
N ILE A 61 6.63 -6.60 2.64
CA ILE A 61 5.34 -6.99 3.23
C ILE A 61 4.32 -7.35 2.15
N VAL A 62 4.23 -6.58 1.06
CA VAL A 62 3.28 -6.83 -0.03
C VAL A 62 3.62 -8.11 -0.79
N VAL A 63 4.89 -8.42 -1.03
CA VAL A 63 5.31 -9.70 -1.63
C VAL A 63 4.83 -10.87 -0.79
N VAL A 64 5.07 -10.84 0.53
CA VAL A 64 4.57 -11.88 1.47
C VAL A 64 3.04 -11.92 1.47
N ARG A 65 2.38 -10.76 1.42
CA ARG A 65 0.92 -10.68 1.39
C ARG A 65 0.32 -11.29 0.13
N ILE A 66 0.95 -11.08 -1.03
CA ILE A 66 0.55 -11.71 -2.29
C ILE A 66 0.73 -13.23 -2.18
N ALA A 67 1.86 -13.71 -1.67
CA ALA A 67 2.10 -15.14 -1.46
C ALA A 67 1.05 -15.78 -0.54
N VAL A 68 0.73 -15.13 0.60
CA VAL A 68 -0.34 -15.60 1.50
C VAL A 68 -1.71 -15.58 0.80
N ARG A 69 -1.98 -14.60 -0.04
CA ARG A 69 -3.23 -14.51 -0.81
C ARG A 69 -3.37 -15.65 -1.82
N LEU A 70 -2.27 -15.98 -2.50
CA LEU A 70 -2.25 -17.06 -3.51
C LEU A 70 -2.36 -18.44 -2.87
N THR A 71 -1.72 -18.65 -1.72
CA THR A 71 -1.69 -19.97 -1.06
C THR A 71 -2.90 -20.24 -0.17
N ARG A 72 -3.43 -19.22 0.54
CA ARG A 72 -4.55 -19.38 1.48
C ARG A 72 -5.90 -18.88 0.94
N GLY A 73 -5.89 -18.27 -0.23
CA GLY A 73 -7.08 -17.70 -0.84
C GLY A 73 -7.65 -16.50 -0.08
N ALA A 74 -8.90 -16.20 -0.38
CA ALA A 74 -9.71 -15.23 0.37
C ALA A 74 -11.09 -15.80 0.61
N PRO A 75 -11.73 -15.40 1.71
CA PRO A 75 -13.12 -15.73 1.92
C PRO A 75 -14.01 -15.12 0.82
N PRO A 76 -15.13 -15.76 0.48
CA PRO A 76 -16.06 -15.25 -0.51
C PRO A 76 -16.51 -13.83 -0.14
N PRO A 77 -16.88 -13.00 -1.14
CA PRO A 77 -17.46 -11.68 -0.87
C PRO A 77 -18.67 -11.78 0.07
N ASP A 78 -18.89 -10.72 0.83
CA ASP A 78 -20.07 -10.64 1.70
C ASP A 78 -21.35 -10.70 0.87
N GLN A 79 -22.35 -11.47 1.35
CA GLN A 79 -23.62 -11.66 0.63
C GLN A 79 -24.48 -10.38 0.62
N GLY A 80 -24.28 -9.47 1.57
CA GLY A 80 -24.98 -8.19 1.64
C GLY A 80 -24.49 -7.13 0.65
N LEU A 81 -23.45 -7.43 -0.16
CA LEU A 81 -22.96 -6.50 -1.18
C LEU A 81 -23.83 -6.56 -2.43
N THR A 82 -24.24 -5.38 -2.90
CA THR A 82 -24.85 -5.24 -4.24
C THR A 82 -23.82 -5.62 -5.33
N PRO A 83 -24.27 -5.99 -6.55
CA PRO A 83 -23.37 -6.28 -7.67
C PRO A 83 -22.38 -5.14 -7.95
N PHE A 84 -22.83 -3.89 -7.88
CA PHE A 84 -21.98 -2.71 -8.05
C PHE A 84 -20.92 -2.57 -6.95
N GLU A 85 -21.30 -2.70 -5.68
CA GLU A 85 -20.35 -2.64 -4.56
C GLU A 85 -19.29 -3.73 -4.64
N ARG A 86 -19.69 -4.93 -5.06
CA ARG A 86 -18.78 -6.05 -5.27
C ARG A 86 -17.79 -5.78 -6.39
N ALA A 87 -18.26 -5.28 -7.54
CA ALA A 87 -17.41 -4.93 -8.67
C ALA A 87 -16.43 -3.81 -8.29
N LEU A 88 -16.94 -2.71 -7.72
CA LEU A 88 -16.14 -1.57 -7.29
C LEU A 88 -15.06 -1.99 -6.25
N SER A 89 -15.45 -2.73 -5.22
CA SER A 89 -14.51 -3.25 -4.22
C SER A 89 -13.43 -4.11 -4.85
N THR A 90 -13.80 -4.99 -5.78
CA THR A 90 -12.84 -5.86 -6.47
C THR A 90 -11.81 -5.05 -7.26
N TRP A 91 -12.25 -4.07 -8.03
CA TRP A 91 -11.36 -3.23 -8.84
C TRP A 91 -10.46 -2.34 -7.97
N VAL A 92 -11.01 -1.68 -6.96
CA VAL A 92 -10.24 -0.85 -6.02
C VAL A 92 -9.14 -1.68 -5.35
N HIS A 93 -9.45 -2.87 -4.83
CA HIS A 93 -8.44 -3.72 -4.20
C HIS A 93 -7.38 -4.22 -5.21
N ARG A 94 -7.77 -4.62 -6.42
CA ARG A 94 -6.81 -5.04 -7.44
C ARG A 94 -5.87 -3.92 -7.83
N ALA A 95 -6.41 -2.72 -8.07
CA ALA A 95 -5.62 -1.53 -8.39
C ALA A 95 -4.67 -1.15 -7.24
N MET A 96 -5.13 -1.17 -5.99
CA MET A 96 -4.28 -0.93 -4.83
C MET A 96 -3.17 -1.96 -4.70
N TYR A 97 -3.44 -3.26 -4.88
CA TYR A 97 -2.39 -4.29 -4.88
C TYR A 97 -1.33 -4.03 -5.95
N ALA A 98 -1.77 -3.73 -7.18
CA ALA A 98 -0.85 -3.42 -8.28
C ALA A 98 0.00 -2.19 -7.97
N LEU A 99 -0.61 -1.10 -7.48
CA LEU A 99 0.12 0.12 -7.16
C LEU A 99 1.07 -0.04 -5.98
N VAL A 100 0.64 -0.66 -4.87
CA VAL A 100 1.53 -0.86 -3.71
C VAL A 100 2.71 -1.78 -4.05
N PHE A 101 2.56 -2.68 -5.04
CA PHE A 101 3.66 -3.49 -5.56
C PHE A 101 4.58 -2.70 -6.50
N VAL A 102 4.03 -1.93 -7.43
CA VAL A 102 4.81 -1.21 -8.46
C VAL A 102 5.50 0.03 -7.91
N MET A 103 4.88 0.76 -6.98
CA MET A 103 5.39 2.03 -6.47
C MET A 103 6.80 1.96 -5.87
N PRO A 104 7.13 0.99 -4.99
CA PRO A 104 8.49 0.86 -4.46
C PRO A 104 9.52 0.53 -5.54
N ILE A 105 9.14 -0.24 -6.56
CA ILE A 105 10.00 -0.57 -7.68
C ILE A 105 10.36 0.70 -8.46
N LEU A 106 9.37 1.52 -8.79
CA LEU A 106 9.62 2.80 -9.47
C LEU A 106 10.47 3.75 -8.63
N GLY A 107 10.18 3.85 -7.33
CA GLY A 107 10.97 4.66 -6.40
C GLY A 107 12.42 4.20 -6.33
N TYR A 108 12.64 2.89 -6.26
CA TYR A 108 13.97 2.30 -6.25
C TYR A 108 14.73 2.55 -7.56
N LEU A 109 14.10 2.25 -8.71
CA LEU A 109 14.69 2.44 -10.03
C LEU A 109 15.07 3.92 -10.27
N GLY A 110 14.14 4.85 -9.97
CA GLY A 110 14.40 6.27 -10.13
C GLY A 110 15.59 6.72 -9.28
N THR A 111 15.65 6.30 -8.02
CA THR A 111 16.73 6.67 -7.09
C THR A 111 18.08 6.10 -7.54
N SER A 112 18.13 4.85 -7.98
CA SER A 112 19.38 4.20 -8.43
C SER A 112 19.96 4.84 -9.68
N MET A 113 19.12 5.43 -10.54
CA MET A 113 19.56 6.03 -11.81
C MET A 113 20.07 7.47 -11.70
N CYS A 114 19.77 8.20 -10.61
CA CYS A 114 20.15 9.62 -10.53
C CYS A 114 20.89 10.01 -9.26
N CYS A 115 20.63 9.30 -8.19
CA CYS A 115 20.84 9.89 -6.89
C CYS A 115 21.66 8.99 -5.97
N ALA A 116 21.64 9.25 -4.68
CA ALA A 116 22.37 8.43 -3.71
C ALA A 116 21.76 7.01 -3.60
N PRO A 117 22.57 5.98 -3.28
CA PRO A 117 22.07 4.63 -3.06
C PRO A 117 20.97 4.61 -1.99
N VAL A 118 20.04 3.66 -2.11
CA VAL A 118 19.01 3.45 -1.10
C VAL A 118 19.63 2.80 0.12
N ASN A 119 19.69 3.51 1.24
CA ASN A 119 20.13 2.97 2.52
C ASN A 119 18.92 2.63 3.38
N LEU A 120 18.77 1.35 3.74
CA LEU A 120 17.64 0.92 4.55
C LEU A 120 17.84 1.41 5.99
N PHE A 121 17.04 2.39 6.41
CA PHE A 121 17.10 3.01 7.74
C PHE A 121 18.51 3.45 8.15
N TRP A 122 19.32 3.95 7.21
CA TRP A 122 20.74 4.33 7.41
C TRP A 122 21.65 3.16 7.85
N LEU A 123 21.16 1.92 7.89
CA LEU A 123 21.89 0.76 8.41
C LEU A 123 22.66 0.01 7.33
N ALA A 124 22.05 -0.18 6.17
CA ALA A 124 22.63 -0.99 5.10
C ALA A 124 22.22 -0.48 3.73
N PRO A 125 23.15 -0.41 2.75
CA PRO A 125 22.79 -0.14 1.36
C PRO A 125 22.04 -1.33 0.76
N VAL A 126 21.04 -1.04 -0.08
CA VAL A 126 20.41 -2.04 -0.92
C VAL A 126 21.32 -2.28 -2.13
N PRO A 127 21.87 -3.50 -2.32
CA PRO A 127 23.00 -3.74 -3.21
C PRO A 127 22.60 -3.88 -4.69
N LEU A 128 21.77 -2.99 -5.21
CA LEU A 128 21.41 -3.00 -6.62
C LEU A 128 21.75 -1.62 -7.21
N ASP A 129 22.82 -1.55 -7.97
CA ASP A 129 23.19 -0.37 -8.73
C ASP A 129 22.67 -0.53 -10.16
N ILE A 130 21.70 0.29 -10.54
CA ILE A 130 21.11 0.28 -11.87
C ILE A 130 21.51 1.57 -12.57
N SER A 131 22.41 1.43 -13.52
CA SER A 131 22.86 2.55 -14.34
C SER A 131 21.71 3.06 -15.24
N GLY A 132 21.58 4.38 -15.32
CA GLY A 132 20.57 5.03 -16.14
C GLY A 132 20.90 6.49 -16.39
N SER A 133 20.08 7.16 -17.21
CA SER A 133 20.23 8.58 -17.45
C SER A 133 19.34 9.38 -16.46
N GLU A 134 19.77 10.61 -16.17
CA GLU A 134 18.97 11.55 -15.37
C GLU A 134 17.58 11.79 -15.98
N ALA A 135 17.49 11.83 -17.32
CA ALA A 135 16.22 11.97 -18.04
C ALA A 135 15.29 10.79 -17.77
N THR A 136 15.82 9.55 -17.73
CA THR A 136 15.06 8.35 -17.39
C THR A 136 14.59 8.38 -15.94
N ALA A 137 15.47 8.74 -15.01
CA ALA A 137 15.11 8.89 -13.61
C ALA A 137 13.99 9.90 -13.40
N LYS A 138 14.05 11.06 -14.05
CA LYS A 138 13.00 12.09 -14.02
C LYS A 138 11.66 11.59 -14.55
N ALA A 139 11.66 10.82 -15.64
CA ALA A 139 10.44 10.21 -16.18
C ALA A 139 9.83 9.20 -15.19
N ILE A 140 10.66 8.36 -14.57
CA ILE A 140 10.23 7.40 -13.55
C ILE A 140 9.63 8.11 -12.33
N PHE A 141 10.26 9.15 -11.81
CA PHE A 141 9.71 9.92 -10.69
C PHE A 141 8.43 10.65 -11.04
N THR A 142 8.28 11.11 -12.29
CA THR A 142 7.01 11.68 -12.77
C THR A 142 5.89 10.64 -12.73
N ALA A 143 6.17 9.42 -13.20
CA ALA A 143 5.23 8.30 -13.13
C ALA A 143 4.94 7.91 -11.67
N HIS A 144 5.98 7.77 -10.82
CA HIS A 144 5.82 7.49 -9.39
C HIS A 144 4.92 8.52 -8.70
N LYS A 145 5.12 9.81 -8.96
CA LYS A 145 4.29 10.88 -8.41
C LYS A 145 2.84 10.78 -8.88
N ALA A 146 2.60 10.59 -10.18
CA ALA A 146 1.25 10.46 -10.74
C ALA A 146 0.51 9.24 -10.15
N LEU A 147 1.17 8.09 -10.08
CA LEU A 147 0.63 6.88 -9.47
C LEU A 147 0.44 7.03 -7.95
N GLY A 148 1.26 7.84 -7.29
CA GLY A 148 1.10 8.19 -5.88
C GLY A 148 -0.21 8.94 -5.60
N PHE A 149 -0.59 9.91 -6.45
CA PHE A 149 -1.90 10.57 -6.38
C PHE A 149 -3.05 9.58 -6.63
N THR A 150 -2.88 8.69 -7.61
CA THR A 150 -3.88 7.65 -7.89
C THR A 150 -4.05 6.71 -6.70
N LEU A 151 -2.96 6.28 -6.08
CA LEU A 151 -3.01 5.44 -4.88
C LEU A 151 -3.69 6.18 -3.73
N ALA A 152 -3.39 7.47 -3.50
CA ALA A 152 -4.04 8.27 -2.47
C ALA A 152 -5.55 8.36 -2.68
N ALA A 153 -6.00 8.58 -3.92
CA ALA A 153 -7.43 8.60 -4.26
C ALA A 153 -8.10 7.23 -4.03
N LEU A 154 -7.43 6.12 -4.40
CA LEU A 154 -7.96 4.77 -4.15
C LEU A 154 -8.01 4.44 -2.66
N VAL A 155 -7.03 4.85 -1.88
CA VAL A 155 -7.04 4.70 -0.42
C VAL A 155 -8.20 5.50 0.20
N ALA A 156 -8.42 6.73 -0.23
CA ALA A 156 -9.55 7.53 0.23
C ALA A 156 -10.90 6.87 -0.10
N LEU A 157 -11.04 6.34 -1.32
CA LEU A 157 -12.24 5.60 -1.74
C LEU A 157 -12.42 4.30 -0.93
N HIS A 158 -11.32 3.58 -0.66
CA HIS A 158 -11.34 2.38 0.19
C HIS A 158 -11.79 2.71 1.62
N LEU A 159 -11.24 3.77 2.22
CA LEU A 159 -11.62 4.22 3.56
C LEU A 159 -13.07 4.69 3.62
N ALA A 160 -13.56 5.39 2.58
CA ALA A 160 -14.98 5.75 2.46
C ALA A 160 -15.88 4.51 2.41
N GLY A 161 -15.47 3.47 1.67
CA GLY A 161 -16.15 2.16 1.67
C GLY A 161 -16.17 1.51 3.05
N VAL A 162 -15.02 1.49 3.75
CA VAL A 162 -14.92 0.96 5.11
C VAL A 162 -15.85 1.73 6.07
N PHE A 163 -15.82 3.05 6.01
CA PHE A 163 -16.71 3.90 6.82
C PHE A 163 -18.18 3.60 6.53
N ARG A 164 -18.57 3.52 5.26
CA ARG A 164 -19.95 3.20 4.87
C ARG A 164 -20.41 1.87 5.43
N HIS A 165 -19.58 0.81 5.34
CA HIS A 165 -19.92 -0.51 5.86
C HIS A 165 -19.90 -0.56 7.40
N ALA A 166 -18.94 0.09 8.05
CA ALA A 166 -18.80 0.06 9.50
C ALA A 166 -19.84 0.91 10.23
N VAL A 167 -20.17 2.11 9.71
CA VAL A 167 -20.98 3.11 10.40
C VAL A 167 -22.41 3.16 9.87
N ILE A 168 -22.59 3.17 8.55
CA ILE A 168 -23.90 3.34 7.91
C ILE A 168 -24.62 1.99 7.80
N LYS A 169 -24.01 1.02 7.14
CA LYS A 169 -24.62 -0.32 6.96
C LYS A 169 -24.51 -1.22 8.19
N ARG A 170 -23.45 -1.07 8.97
CA ARG A 170 -23.15 -1.89 10.18
C ARG A 170 -23.17 -3.38 9.90
N ASP A 171 -22.64 -3.80 8.75
CA ASP A 171 -22.77 -5.15 8.17
C ASP A 171 -21.59 -6.10 8.48
N GLY A 172 -20.70 -5.78 9.34
CA GLY A 172 -19.61 -6.66 9.74
C GLY A 172 -18.46 -6.83 8.74
N VAL A 173 -18.49 -6.20 7.55
CA VAL A 173 -17.42 -6.29 6.53
C VAL A 173 -16.06 -5.93 7.12
N LEU A 174 -15.98 -4.86 7.94
CA LEU A 174 -14.76 -4.46 8.62
C LEU A 174 -14.23 -5.57 9.56
N ARG A 175 -15.12 -6.24 10.29
CA ARG A 175 -14.75 -7.28 11.27
C ARG A 175 -13.99 -8.45 10.65
N ARG A 176 -14.20 -8.70 9.34
CA ARG A 176 -13.51 -9.77 8.60
C ARG A 176 -12.00 -9.53 8.48
N MET A 177 -11.55 -8.28 8.68
CA MET A 177 -10.16 -7.86 8.53
C MET A 177 -9.52 -7.38 9.85
N LEU A 178 -10.27 -7.31 10.95
CA LEU A 178 -9.71 -6.93 12.25
C LEU A 178 -8.70 -7.98 12.74
N PRO A 179 -7.55 -7.58 13.32
CA PRO A 179 -6.49 -8.51 13.73
C PRO A 179 -6.88 -9.38 14.94
N VAL A 180 -7.76 -8.87 15.78
CA VAL A 180 -8.24 -9.56 17.00
C VAL A 180 -9.74 -9.80 16.90
N ARG A 181 -10.19 -10.95 17.38
CA ARG A 181 -11.60 -11.29 17.59
C ARG A 181 -11.95 -11.14 19.05
#